data_31d84032a94864795d69ddb00c539e66
#
_entry.id   31d84032a94864795d69ddb00c539e66
#
_cell.length_a   1.000
_cell.length_b   1.000
_cell.length_c   1.000
_cell.angle_alpha   90.00
_cell.angle_beta   90.00
_cell.angle_gamma   90.00
#
_symmetry.space_group_name_H-M   'P 1'
#
loop_
_entity.id
_entity.type
_entity.pdbx_description
1 polymer ?
#
loop_
_entity_poly.entity_id
_entity_poly.type
_entity_poly.pdbx_seq_one_letter_code
_entity_poly.pdbx_strand_id
1 'polypeptide(L)'
;MSPSPLSRAFAGLTGRSRTAPAPSPAGQRPPGRLVWCHVAGGCDVETLIELARDMAESHPVTLLVTGLGEREAIHDESDGVLLFRAPPVAGRTAARAFLAAWRPDAGLWVGPPDNAPLLTTLGTACPTTLIAAGDDRLAGADRATRAALRLVAEIWVGSTSVAGAARATGIGPSRIRVTGPLFAPPAPPPCIESDRAELAERLAARPVWLAARPAADELPHVLAAHRAALAIAHRALLLLMPGEDCPEDAALAERLASQGFSTASRAEGEEPADSTEIYLTDRLSPEEDGLWFRLAPLCYLGGTLTTGTPVQPAAPAAALGSAITFGPHGEGEAATLARLAGAGAARALADGAALPAAVSELLSPDRAAELAAAAWTEISEGAAVISRLATHLGTQLETGGAI
;
A
#
# COMPACT_ATOMS: atom_id res chain seq x y z
N MET A 1 -6.06 24.22 -17.80
CA MET A 1 -5.98 23.82 -16.39
C MET A 1 -4.57 23.36 -16.11
N SER A 2 -3.90 23.89 -15.12
CA SER A 2 -2.47 23.62 -14.87
C SER A 2 -2.33 22.33 -14.06
N PRO A 3 -1.45 21.41 -14.46
CA PRO A 3 -1.25 20.15 -13.72
C PRO A 3 -0.64 20.44 -12.33
N SER A 4 -1.02 19.61 -11.38
CA SER A 4 -0.57 19.59 -9.97
C SER A 4 0.97 19.61 -9.88
N PRO A 5 1.58 20.25 -8.87
CA PRO A 5 3.02 20.32 -8.70
C PRO A 5 3.71 18.95 -8.59
N LEU A 6 3.01 17.89 -8.25
CA LEU A 6 3.55 16.52 -8.16
C LEU A 6 3.84 15.88 -9.53
N SER A 7 3.08 16.20 -10.59
CA SER A 7 3.33 15.62 -11.92
C SER A 7 4.49 16.30 -12.68
N ARG A 8 4.99 17.45 -12.22
CA ARG A 8 6.17 18.12 -12.82
C ARG A 8 7.51 17.57 -12.34
N ALA A 9 7.56 16.88 -11.21
CA ALA A 9 8.80 16.31 -10.66
C ALA A 9 9.26 15.04 -11.40
N PHE A 10 8.39 14.37 -12.15
CA PHE A 10 8.69 13.09 -12.79
C PHE A 10 9.21 13.16 -14.23
N ALA A 11 9.15 14.31 -14.91
CA ALA A 11 9.48 14.41 -16.33
C ALA A 11 10.95 14.77 -16.67
N GLY A 12 11.85 14.86 -15.67
CA GLY A 12 13.20 15.42 -15.84
C GLY A 12 14.41 14.52 -15.63
N LEU A 13 14.26 13.24 -15.28
CA LEU A 13 15.38 12.40 -14.82
C LEU A 13 15.70 11.20 -15.72
N THR A 14 15.96 11.45 -17.01
CA THR A 14 16.70 10.46 -17.84
C THR A 14 18.07 11.03 -18.21
N GLY A 15 19.09 10.47 -17.59
CA GLY A 15 20.47 10.53 -18.06
C GLY A 15 21.37 11.57 -17.39
N ARG A 16 22.16 11.13 -16.40
CA ARG A 16 23.57 11.54 -16.24
C ARG A 16 24.32 10.65 -15.21
N SER A 17 25.42 10.13 -15.67
CA SER A 17 26.69 9.71 -15.03
C SER A 17 26.75 9.67 -13.49
N ARG A 18 27.11 8.47 -13.00
CA ARG A 18 27.45 8.15 -11.60
C ARG A 18 28.71 8.90 -11.16
N THR A 19 28.52 10.01 -10.50
CA THR A 19 29.50 10.56 -9.54
C THR A 19 28.91 10.33 -8.15
N ALA A 20 29.71 9.71 -7.26
CA ALA A 20 29.30 9.53 -5.88
C ALA A 20 28.91 10.89 -5.28
N PRO A 21 27.77 11.00 -4.58
CA PRO A 21 27.38 12.28 -3.97
C PRO A 21 28.43 12.68 -2.95
N ALA A 22 28.84 13.95 -3.02
CA ALA A 22 29.65 14.57 -1.98
C ALA A 22 28.90 14.47 -0.63
N PRO A 23 29.60 14.33 0.50
CA PRO A 23 28.94 14.30 1.81
C PRO A 23 28.12 15.57 1.97
N SER A 24 26.80 15.41 2.15
CA SER A 24 25.88 16.52 2.40
C SER A 24 26.39 17.35 3.58
N PRO A 25 26.35 18.71 3.51
CA PRO A 25 26.70 19.52 4.63
C PRO A 25 25.85 19.14 5.84
N ALA A 26 26.46 18.99 7.00
CA ALA A 26 25.79 18.67 8.25
C ALA A 26 24.64 19.67 8.48
N GLY A 27 23.40 19.22 8.23
CA GLY A 27 22.21 20.00 8.52
C GLY A 27 22.19 20.30 10.01
N GLN A 28 21.69 21.48 10.36
CA GLN A 28 21.57 21.85 11.74
C GLN A 28 20.42 21.07 12.38
N ARG A 29 20.62 20.47 13.55
CA ARG A 29 19.54 19.79 14.29
C ARG A 29 18.37 20.77 14.51
N PRO A 30 17.15 20.41 14.13
CA PRO A 30 15.97 21.24 14.39
C PRO A 30 15.74 21.41 15.90
N PRO A 31 15.07 22.49 16.31
CA PRO A 31 14.62 22.65 17.68
C PRO A 31 13.59 21.57 18.04
N GLY A 32 13.46 21.23 19.32
CA GLY A 32 12.49 20.25 19.80
C GLY A 32 13.02 18.83 19.87
N ARG A 33 12.09 17.86 19.93
CA ARG A 33 12.39 16.43 19.98
C ARG A 33 12.69 15.88 18.59
N LEU A 34 13.62 14.93 18.53
CA LEU A 34 14.06 14.32 17.27
C LEU A 34 14.01 12.80 17.38
N VAL A 35 13.26 12.17 16.50
CA VAL A 35 13.32 10.72 16.30
C VAL A 35 14.14 10.42 15.05
N TRP A 36 15.18 9.59 15.16
CA TRP A 36 15.90 9.12 14.00
C TRP A 36 15.34 7.79 13.51
N CYS A 37 14.70 7.82 12.34
CA CYS A 37 14.20 6.65 11.62
C CYS A 37 15.23 6.20 10.57
N HIS A 38 15.79 5.01 10.72
CA HIS A 38 16.58 4.36 9.68
C HIS A 38 15.78 3.27 8.98
N VAL A 39 15.59 3.42 7.67
CA VAL A 39 14.86 2.46 6.84
C VAL A 39 15.86 1.56 6.12
N ALA A 40 15.96 0.32 6.57
CA ALA A 40 16.77 -0.72 5.93
C ALA A 40 15.98 -1.48 4.84
N GLY A 41 14.66 -1.29 4.79
CA GLY A 41 13.76 -1.85 3.77
C GLY A 41 12.35 -2.09 4.31
N GLY A 42 11.42 -2.38 3.39
CA GLY A 42 10.05 -2.77 3.76
C GLY A 42 9.16 -1.63 4.28
N CYS A 43 9.49 -0.37 3.94
CA CYS A 43 8.68 0.80 4.29
C CYS A 43 8.73 1.79 3.13
N ASP A 44 7.61 2.40 2.80
CA ASP A 44 7.49 3.46 1.82
C ASP A 44 7.46 4.85 2.49
N VAL A 45 7.54 5.89 1.66
CA VAL A 45 7.57 7.28 2.13
C VAL A 45 6.22 7.67 2.71
N GLU A 46 5.14 7.20 2.14
CA GLU A 46 3.77 7.46 2.57
C GLU A 46 3.55 7.00 4.01
N THR A 47 4.07 5.83 4.38
CA THR A 47 4.03 5.30 5.75
C THR A 47 4.77 6.22 6.74
N LEU A 48 5.91 6.79 6.32
CA LEU A 48 6.68 7.70 7.17
C LEU A 48 6.01 9.07 7.30
N ILE A 49 5.35 9.53 6.24
CA ILE A 49 4.56 10.78 6.27
C ILE A 49 3.39 10.63 7.25
N GLU A 50 2.64 9.54 7.17
CA GLU A 50 1.53 9.29 8.10
C GLU A 50 2.02 9.14 9.55
N LEU A 51 3.14 8.42 9.78
CA LEU A 51 3.74 8.30 11.10
C LEU A 51 4.17 9.68 11.65
N ALA A 52 4.84 10.50 10.84
CA ALA A 52 5.28 11.82 11.23
C ALA A 52 4.10 12.75 11.55
N ARG A 53 3.03 12.65 10.77
CA ARG A 53 1.79 13.43 10.97
C ARG A 53 1.08 13.03 12.27
N ASP A 54 0.90 11.73 12.51
CA ASP A 54 0.27 11.21 13.73
C ASP A 54 1.09 11.58 14.99
N MET A 55 2.41 11.50 14.92
CA MET A 55 3.29 11.95 16.00
C MET A 55 3.17 13.46 16.25
N ALA A 56 3.08 14.27 15.20
CA ALA A 56 3.02 15.73 15.30
C ALA A 56 1.70 16.24 15.92
N GLU A 57 0.61 15.47 15.80
CA GLU A 57 -0.67 15.79 16.47
C GLU A 57 -0.54 15.82 18.00
N SER A 58 0.34 14.98 18.55
CA SER A 58 0.48 14.81 19.99
C SER A 58 1.71 15.53 20.57
N HIS A 59 2.77 15.68 19.80
CA HIS A 59 4.07 16.21 20.27
C HIS A 59 4.79 17.03 19.19
N PRO A 60 5.45 18.15 19.54
CA PRO A 60 6.32 18.85 18.59
C PRO A 60 7.60 18.02 18.37
N VAL A 61 7.59 17.16 17.35
CA VAL A 61 8.64 16.20 17.04
C VAL A 61 9.04 16.30 15.57
N THR A 62 10.33 16.14 15.29
CA THR A 62 10.84 15.98 13.93
C THR A 62 11.28 14.52 13.73
N LEU A 63 10.84 13.91 12.63
CA LEU A 63 11.29 12.60 12.18
C LEU A 63 12.44 12.78 11.18
N LEU A 64 13.64 12.40 11.57
CA LEU A 64 14.83 12.37 10.70
C LEU A 64 14.92 11.00 10.03
N VAL A 65 14.77 10.94 8.72
CA VAL A 65 14.73 9.69 7.95
C VAL A 65 16.02 9.48 7.18
N THR A 66 16.54 8.26 7.19
CA THR A 66 17.70 7.82 6.41
C THR A 66 17.47 6.42 5.82
N GLY A 67 18.12 6.08 4.71
CA GLY A 67 18.14 4.73 4.16
C GLY A 67 17.13 4.44 3.05
N LEU A 68 16.47 5.46 2.50
CA LEU A 68 15.50 5.32 1.39
C LEU A 68 16.13 5.28 -0.01
N GLY A 69 17.45 5.27 -0.13
CA GLY A 69 18.18 5.20 -1.39
C GLY A 69 18.03 6.47 -2.25
N GLU A 70 17.68 6.32 -3.53
CA GLU A 70 17.56 7.48 -4.44
C GLU A 70 16.48 8.50 -4.02
N ARG A 71 15.56 8.10 -3.16
CA ARG A 71 14.53 8.97 -2.56
C ARG A 71 15.06 9.92 -1.47
N GLU A 72 16.32 9.75 -1.05
CA GLU A 72 17.00 10.67 -0.11
C GLU A 72 17.19 12.10 -0.68
N ALA A 73 16.99 12.28 -1.98
CA ALA A 73 16.94 13.57 -2.64
C ALA A 73 15.59 14.31 -2.50
N ILE A 74 14.59 13.71 -1.85
CA ILE A 74 13.31 14.35 -1.57
C ILE A 74 13.57 15.44 -0.53
N HIS A 75 13.17 16.65 -0.85
CA HIS A 75 13.30 17.82 0.02
C HIS A 75 12.41 17.66 1.26
N ASP A 76 12.84 18.27 2.35
CA ASP A 76 12.10 18.30 3.60
C ASP A 76 10.61 18.61 3.36
N GLU A 77 9.73 17.74 3.81
CA GLU A 77 8.28 17.85 3.64
C GLU A 77 7.60 18.24 4.96
N SER A 78 6.38 18.76 4.85
CA SER A 78 5.50 19.01 5.99
C SER A 78 6.06 19.96 7.07
N ASP A 79 6.40 21.21 6.70
CA ASP A 79 6.76 22.28 7.65
C ASP A 79 7.85 21.91 8.68
N GLY A 80 8.82 21.06 8.29
CA GLY A 80 9.95 20.66 9.13
C GLY A 80 9.67 19.47 10.07
N VAL A 81 8.54 18.80 9.94
CA VAL A 81 8.23 17.60 10.72
C VAL A 81 8.97 16.37 10.20
N LEU A 82 9.30 16.34 8.91
CA LEU A 82 9.97 15.23 8.24
C LEU A 82 11.23 15.71 7.51
N LEU A 83 12.39 15.17 7.88
CA LEU A 83 13.69 15.50 7.30
C LEU A 83 14.34 14.27 6.68
N PHE A 84 14.70 14.34 5.40
CA PHE A 84 15.42 13.26 4.71
C PHE A 84 16.91 13.56 4.64
N ARG A 85 17.75 12.59 5.04
CA ARG A 85 19.21 12.71 4.98
C ARG A 85 19.85 11.42 4.53
N ALA A 86 21.02 11.52 3.92
CA ALA A 86 21.82 10.34 3.61
C ALA A 86 22.25 9.62 4.90
N PRO A 87 22.22 8.28 4.92
CA PRO A 87 22.70 7.52 6.07
C PRO A 87 24.19 7.78 6.29
N PRO A 88 24.69 7.66 7.53
CA PRO A 88 26.11 7.75 7.77
C PRO A 88 26.87 6.67 6.97
N VAL A 89 28.01 7.05 6.39
CA VAL A 89 28.89 6.12 5.67
C VAL A 89 29.23 4.94 6.59
N ALA A 90 29.40 3.74 6.03
CA ALA A 90 29.63 2.53 6.80
C ALA A 90 30.75 2.69 7.86
N GLY A 91 30.47 2.27 9.09
CA GLY A 91 31.44 2.22 10.20
C GLY A 91 31.01 3.00 11.43
N ARG A 92 31.52 2.55 12.59
CA ARG A 92 31.16 3.12 13.91
C ARG A 92 31.52 4.59 14.06
N THR A 93 32.62 5.04 13.45
CA THR A 93 33.09 6.43 13.56
C THR A 93 32.11 7.39 12.90
N ALA A 94 31.67 7.08 11.68
CA ALA A 94 30.69 7.88 10.95
C ALA A 94 29.31 7.87 11.64
N ALA A 95 28.88 6.73 12.15
CA ALA A 95 27.65 6.61 12.93
C ALA A 95 27.68 7.47 14.20
N ARG A 96 28.81 7.47 14.94
CA ARG A 96 28.97 8.31 16.12
C ARG A 96 29.01 9.80 15.78
N ALA A 97 29.67 10.20 14.69
CA ALA A 97 29.68 11.57 14.23
C ALA A 97 28.28 12.06 13.87
N PHE A 98 27.51 11.22 13.17
CA PHE A 98 26.12 11.49 12.84
C PHE A 98 25.27 11.68 14.10
N LEU A 99 25.37 10.76 15.07
CA LEU A 99 24.65 10.86 16.35
C LEU A 99 25.06 12.08 17.16
N ALA A 100 26.34 12.45 17.16
CA ALA A 100 26.82 13.65 17.85
C ALA A 100 26.27 14.95 17.24
N ALA A 101 26.08 14.96 15.90
CA ALA A 101 25.49 16.10 15.20
C ALA A 101 23.98 16.21 15.42
N TRP A 102 23.25 15.09 15.27
CA TRP A 102 21.79 15.09 15.31
C TRP A 102 21.20 14.87 16.71
N ARG A 103 21.88 14.16 17.59
CA ARG A 103 21.47 13.88 18.99
C ARG A 103 19.98 13.48 19.08
N PRO A 104 19.56 12.34 18.47
CA PRO A 104 18.18 11.90 18.51
C PRO A 104 17.77 11.55 19.94
N ASP A 105 16.53 11.86 20.28
CA ASP A 105 15.92 11.55 21.58
C ASP A 105 15.40 10.10 21.61
N ALA A 106 14.99 9.56 20.43
CA ALA A 106 14.59 8.17 20.24
C ALA A 106 15.03 7.67 18.86
N GLY A 107 15.15 6.35 18.72
CA GLY A 107 15.49 5.66 17.48
C GLY A 107 14.37 4.76 16.99
N LEU A 108 14.16 4.76 15.68
CA LEU A 108 13.30 3.82 14.97
C LEU A 108 14.13 3.13 13.88
N TRP A 109 14.16 1.81 13.88
CA TRP A 109 14.77 1.03 12.82
C TRP A 109 13.67 0.24 12.09
N VAL A 110 13.53 0.43 10.79
CA VAL A 110 12.52 -0.28 9.98
C VAL A 110 13.19 -1.20 8.98
N GLY A 111 12.84 -2.47 9.02
CA GLY A 111 13.35 -3.50 8.13
C GLY A 111 14.44 -4.39 8.74
N PRO A 112 15.21 -5.11 7.90
CA PRO A 112 16.22 -6.07 8.37
C PRO A 112 17.36 -5.39 9.13
N PRO A 113 17.88 -6.00 10.21
CA PRO A 113 18.99 -5.45 10.99
C PRO A 113 20.35 -5.77 10.32
N ASP A 114 20.53 -5.33 9.08
CA ASP A 114 21.68 -5.67 8.21
C ASP A 114 22.92 -4.80 8.46
N ASN A 115 22.79 -3.71 9.22
CA ASN A 115 23.90 -2.85 9.62
C ASN A 115 24.12 -2.87 11.14
N ALA A 116 24.69 -3.95 11.66
CA ALA A 116 24.93 -4.12 13.09
C ALA A 116 25.76 -3.00 13.74
N PRO A 117 26.82 -2.41 13.12
CA PRO A 117 27.52 -1.27 13.68
C PRO A 117 26.64 -0.03 13.89
N LEU A 118 25.77 0.29 12.92
CA LEU A 118 24.85 1.42 13.00
C LEU A 118 23.78 1.18 14.06
N LEU A 119 23.13 0.01 14.03
CA LEU A 119 22.11 -0.39 15.01
C LEU A 119 22.69 -0.41 16.45
N THR A 120 23.93 -0.93 16.63
CA THR A 120 24.63 -0.89 17.91
C THR A 120 24.82 0.55 18.41
N THR A 121 25.23 1.44 17.49
CA THR A 121 25.53 2.84 17.87
C THR A 121 24.25 3.58 18.21
N LEU A 122 23.17 3.35 17.47
CA LEU A 122 21.84 3.92 17.73
C LEU A 122 21.27 3.41 19.06
N GLY A 123 21.18 2.10 19.26
CA GLY A 123 20.61 1.49 20.47
C GLY A 123 21.41 1.76 21.74
N THR A 124 22.67 2.23 21.61
CA THR A 124 23.46 2.70 22.76
C THR A 124 23.19 4.17 23.08
N ALA A 125 22.81 4.97 22.09
CA ALA A 125 22.64 6.41 22.22
C ALA A 125 21.26 6.81 22.71
N CYS A 126 20.21 6.11 22.32
CA CYS A 126 18.83 6.42 22.69
C CYS A 126 17.96 5.15 22.71
N PRO A 127 16.78 5.18 23.38
CA PRO A 127 15.79 4.10 23.28
C PRO A 127 15.44 3.88 21.80
N THR A 128 15.59 2.64 21.35
CA THR A 128 15.39 2.31 19.94
C THR A 128 14.35 1.21 19.79
N THR A 129 13.37 1.42 18.93
CA THR A 129 12.39 0.42 18.52
C THR A 129 12.76 -0.12 17.14
N LEU A 130 12.75 -1.44 16.98
CA LEU A 130 12.97 -2.09 15.69
C LEU A 130 11.67 -2.69 15.17
N ILE A 131 11.32 -2.38 13.92
CA ILE A 131 10.18 -2.96 13.20
C ILE A 131 10.73 -4.01 12.23
N ALA A 132 10.39 -5.28 12.45
CA ALA A 132 10.80 -6.39 11.60
C ALA A 132 9.59 -6.96 10.85
N ALA A 133 9.49 -6.69 9.55
CA ALA A 133 8.41 -7.18 8.71
C ALA A 133 8.55 -8.67 8.32
N GLY A 134 9.79 -9.16 8.17
CA GLY A 134 10.12 -10.53 7.77
C GLY A 134 11.01 -11.26 8.78
N ASP A 135 11.06 -12.58 8.67
CA ASP A 135 11.83 -13.47 9.57
C ASP A 135 13.22 -13.87 9.05
N ASP A 136 13.45 -13.81 7.73
CA ASP A 136 14.64 -14.34 7.06
C ASP A 136 15.95 -13.81 7.63
N ARG A 137 16.01 -12.52 7.92
CA ARG A 137 17.20 -11.84 8.44
C ARG A 137 17.36 -11.98 9.96
N LEU A 138 16.26 -12.17 10.68
CA LEU A 138 16.32 -12.44 12.13
C LEU A 138 16.76 -13.87 12.40
N ALA A 139 16.21 -14.85 11.69
CA ALA A 139 16.58 -16.27 11.86
C ALA A 139 18.06 -16.52 11.55
N GLY A 140 18.61 -15.87 10.52
CA GLY A 140 20.00 -15.95 10.09
C GLY A 140 20.97 -14.96 10.76
N ALA A 141 20.55 -14.22 11.80
CA ALA A 141 21.35 -13.18 12.42
C ALA A 141 22.71 -13.69 12.92
N ASP A 142 23.79 -13.03 12.52
CA ASP A 142 25.16 -13.33 12.96
C ASP A 142 25.39 -12.86 14.42
N ARG A 143 26.59 -13.11 14.94
CA ARG A 143 26.93 -12.74 16.32
C ARG A 143 26.88 -11.22 16.54
N ALA A 144 27.30 -10.42 15.57
CA ALA A 144 27.33 -8.96 15.67
C ALA A 144 25.90 -8.40 15.67
N THR A 145 25.05 -8.88 14.77
CA THR A 145 23.63 -8.52 14.70
C THR A 145 22.88 -8.89 15.97
N ARG A 146 23.08 -10.11 16.51
CA ARG A 146 22.48 -10.51 17.80
C ARG A 146 22.93 -9.61 18.95
N ALA A 147 24.21 -9.19 18.97
CA ALA A 147 24.70 -8.27 19.98
C ALA A 147 24.04 -6.88 19.87
N ALA A 148 23.85 -6.38 18.63
CA ALA A 148 23.15 -5.12 18.36
C ALA A 148 21.66 -5.18 18.78
N LEU A 149 20.97 -6.27 18.45
CA LEU A 149 19.56 -6.49 18.82
C LEU A 149 19.31 -6.50 20.34
N ARG A 150 20.31 -6.88 21.14
CA ARG A 150 20.18 -6.81 22.61
C ARG A 150 20.16 -5.38 23.16
N LEU A 151 20.62 -4.40 22.38
CA LEU A 151 20.63 -2.98 22.75
C LEU A 151 19.33 -2.26 22.35
N VAL A 152 18.54 -2.87 21.48
CA VAL A 152 17.24 -2.33 21.06
C VAL A 152 16.24 -2.43 22.21
N ALA A 153 15.48 -1.41 22.49
CA ALA A 153 14.52 -1.37 23.60
C ALA A 153 13.36 -2.35 23.38
N GLU A 154 12.74 -2.30 22.20
CA GLU A 154 11.65 -3.19 21.81
C GLU A 154 11.79 -3.62 20.34
N ILE A 155 11.23 -4.79 20.01
CA ILE A 155 11.11 -5.29 18.65
C ILE A 155 9.64 -5.54 18.36
N TRP A 156 9.14 -4.88 17.33
CA TRP A 156 7.80 -5.04 16.82
C TRP A 156 7.83 -5.90 15.55
N VAL A 157 6.96 -6.88 15.50
CA VAL A 157 6.96 -7.89 14.44
C VAL A 157 5.57 -8.01 13.82
N GLY A 158 5.54 -8.27 12.49
CA GLY A 158 4.30 -8.37 11.73
C GLY A 158 3.49 -9.64 12.02
N SER A 159 4.12 -10.71 12.57
CA SER A 159 3.42 -11.98 12.81
C SER A 159 4.05 -12.78 13.95
N THR A 160 3.31 -13.80 14.39
CA THR A 160 3.79 -14.76 15.40
C THR A 160 4.99 -15.60 14.92
N SER A 161 5.09 -15.88 13.63
CA SER A 161 6.23 -16.56 13.00
C SER A 161 7.49 -15.72 13.18
N VAL A 162 7.44 -14.43 12.81
CA VAL A 162 8.55 -13.48 12.98
C VAL A 162 8.91 -13.30 14.47
N ALA A 163 7.92 -13.33 15.37
CA ALA A 163 8.18 -13.34 16.82
C ALA A 163 8.99 -14.57 17.26
N GLY A 164 8.75 -15.73 16.66
CA GLY A 164 9.55 -16.94 16.87
C GLY A 164 11.01 -16.75 16.46
N ALA A 165 11.25 -16.20 15.28
CA ALA A 165 12.59 -15.87 14.79
C ALA A 165 13.29 -14.84 15.69
N ALA A 166 12.60 -13.81 16.15
CA ALA A 166 13.14 -12.81 17.08
C ALA A 166 13.56 -13.44 18.41
N ARG A 167 12.78 -14.35 18.99
CA ARG A 167 13.14 -15.09 20.23
C ARG A 167 14.38 -15.94 20.03
N ALA A 168 14.55 -16.56 18.87
CA ALA A 168 15.73 -17.38 18.56
C ALA A 168 17.05 -16.57 18.54
N THR A 169 16.99 -15.24 18.41
CA THR A 169 18.17 -14.37 18.54
C THR A 169 18.62 -14.13 19.99
N GLY A 170 17.85 -14.61 20.98
CA GLY A 170 18.12 -14.46 22.41
C GLY A 170 17.56 -13.19 23.04
N ILE A 171 16.56 -12.56 22.40
CA ILE A 171 15.83 -11.41 22.94
C ILE A 171 14.74 -11.91 23.90
N GLY A 172 14.59 -11.22 25.03
CA GLY A 172 13.56 -11.54 26.01
C GLY A 172 12.15 -11.36 25.44
N PRO A 173 11.21 -12.28 25.73
CA PRO A 173 9.85 -12.23 25.21
C PRO A 173 9.10 -10.92 25.52
N SER A 174 9.37 -10.30 26.66
CA SER A 174 8.77 -9.03 27.08
C SER A 174 9.12 -7.84 26.18
N ARG A 175 10.18 -7.97 25.39
CA ARG A 175 10.64 -6.95 24.43
C ARG A 175 10.15 -7.18 23.01
N ILE A 176 9.41 -8.25 22.77
CA ILE A 176 8.88 -8.60 21.44
C ILE A 176 7.37 -8.39 21.46
N ARG A 177 6.89 -7.55 20.54
CA ARG A 177 5.45 -7.29 20.35
C ARG A 177 5.02 -7.74 18.96
N VAL A 178 3.94 -8.48 18.88
CA VAL A 178 3.26 -8.78 17.62
C VAL A 178 2.24 -7.67 17.37
N THR A 179 2.49 -6.84 16.37
CA THR A 179 1.70 -5.62 16.11
C THR A 179 0.95 -5.64 14.79
N GLY A 180 1.28 -6.54 13.90
CA GLY A 180 0.89 -6.46 12.51
C GLY A 180 1.93 -5.73 11.65
N PRO A 181 1.74 -5.69 10.33
CA PRO A 181 2.64 -5.04 9.39
C PRO A 181 2.56 -3.50 9.48
N LEU A 182 3.69 -2.82 9.31
CA LEU A 182 3.75 -1.36 9.26
C LEU A 182 3.61 -0.90 7.80
N PHE A 183 2.51 -0.26 7.47
CA PHE A 183 2.25 0.40 6.18
C PHE A 183 1.16 1.46 6.33
N ALA A 184 1.21 2.50 5.51
CA ALA A 184 0.11 3.45 5.42
C ALA A 184 -1.00 2.84 4.57
N PRO A 185 -2.25 2.87 5.04
CA PRO A 185 -3.36 2.55 4.15
C PRO A 185 -3.34 3.54 2.97
N PRO A 186 -3.43 3.06 1.73
CA PRO A 186 -3.49 3.96 0.59
C PRO A 186 -4.74 4.83 0.69
N ALA A 187 -4.60 6.11 0.40
CA ALA A 187 -5.73 7.02 0.33
C ALA A 187 -6.74 6.49 -0.71
N PRO A 188 -8.02 6.36 -0.36
CA PRO A 188 -9.02 5.93 -1.33
C PRO A 188 -9.09 6.94 -2.47
N PRO A 189 -9.20 6.48 -3.73
CA PRO A 189 -9.30 7.39 -4.86
C PRO A 189 -10.51 8.32 -4.71
N PRO A 190 -10.38 9.60 -5.13
CA PRO A 190 -11.43 10.59 -4.98
C PRO A 190 -12.69 10.21 -5.76
N CYS A 191 -13.81 10.81 -5.38
CA CYS A 191 -15.08 10.66 -6.07
C CYS A 191 -15.89 11.94 -5.91
N ILE A 192 -16.59 12.33 -6.96
CA ILE A 192 -17.59 13.39 -6.90
C ILE A 192 -18.88 12.77 -6.35
N GLU A 193 -19.30 13.19 -5.16
CA GLU A 193 -20.41 12.55 -4.44
C GLU A 193 -21.75 12.72 -5.15
N SER A 194 -21.98 13.83 -5.88
CA SER A 194 -23.18 14.02 -6.70
C SER A 194 -23.31 12.96 -7.78
N ASP A 195 -22.21 12.66 -8.48
CA ASP A 195 -22.19 11.68 -9.57
C ASP A 195 -22.41 10.27 -9.04
N ARG A 196 -21.78 9.98 -7.89
CA ARG A 196 -21.98 8.68 -7.20
C ARG A 196 -23.45 8.50 -6.80
N ALA A 197 -24.07 9.53 -6.22
CA ALA A 197 -25.46 9.46 -5.78
C ALA A 197 -26.42 9.29 -6.96
N GLU A 198 -26.21 10.01 -8.05
CA GLU A 198 -27.02 9.92 -9.26
C GLU A 198 -26.94 8.53 -9.90
N LEU A 199 -25.70 8.02 -10.11
CA LEU A 199 -25.52 6.67 -10.66
C LEU A 199 -26.01 5.58 -9.71
N ALA A 200 -25.83 5.72 -8.40
CA ALA A 200 -26.33 4.76 -7.42
C ALA A 200 -27.87 4.68 -7.45
N GLU A 201 -28.57 5.81 -7.62
CA GLU A 201 -30.02 5.83 -7.77
C GLU A 201 -30.46 5.12 -9.06
N ARG A 202 -29.81 5.37 -10.18
CA ARG A 202 -30.08 4.69 -11.46
C ARG A 202 -29.81 3.19 -11.40
N LEU A 203 -28.76 2.80 -10.70
CA LEU A 203 -28.36 1.40 -10.57
C LEU A 203 -29.11 0.66 -9.45
N ALA A 204 -29.99 1.35 -8.72
CA ALA A 204 -30.72 0.79 -7.57
C ALA A 204 -31.30 -0.59 -7.89
N ALA A 205 -31.04 -1.56 -6.97
CA ALA A 205 -31.50 -2.93 -7.02
C ALA A 205 -30.93 -3.78 -8.20
N ARG A 206 -29.95 -3.31 -8.94
CA ARG A 206 -29.21 -4.13 -9.92
C ARG A 206 -27.97 -4.76 -9.24
N PRO A 207 -27.69 -6.04 -9.47
CA PRO A 207 -26.38 -6.60 -9.16
C PRO A 207 -25.31 -5.93 -10.05
N VAL A 208 -24.34 -5.27 -9.42
CA VAL A 208 -23.24 -4.58 -10.12
C VAL A 208 -21.92 -5.23 -9.73
N TRP A 209 -21.04 -5.40 -10.70
CA TRP A 209 -19.66 -5.81 -10.44
C TRP A 209 -18.68 -5.08 -11.36
N LEU A 210 -17.45 -4.90 -10.92
CA LEU A 210 -16.40 -4.17 -11.60
C LEU A 210 -15.33 -5.14 -12.12
N ALA A 211 -14.97 -5.02 -13.38
CA ALA A 211 -13.70 -5.53 -13.90
C ALA A 211 -12.73 -4.34 -14.00
N ALA A 212 -11.81 -4.24 -13.04
CA ALA A 212 -10.90 -3.11 -12.93
C ALA A 212 -9.60 -3.38 -13.70
N ARG A 213 -9.44 -2.74 -14.83
CA ARG A 213 -8.28 -2.79 -15.73
C ARG A 213 -7.85 -4.21 -16.14
N PRO A 214 -8.81 -5.06 -16.61
CA PRO A 214 -8.42 -6.33 -17.22
C PRO A 214 -7.54 -6.08 -18.44
N ALA A 215 -6.51 -6.91 -18.62
CA ALA A 215 -5.72 -6.94 -19.84
C ALA A 215 -6.56 -7.41 -21.04
N ALA A 216 -6.14 -7.07 -22.25
CA ALA A 216 -6.90 -7.40 -23.47
C ALA A 216 -7.16 -8.91 -23.65
N ASP A 217 -6.23 -9.76 -23.21
CA ASP A 217 -6.35 -11.21 -23.23
C ASP A 217 -7.16 -11.80 -22.05
N GLU A 218 -7.43 -11.01 -21.03
CA GLU A 218 -8.34 -11.38 -19.93
C GLU A 218 -9.82 -11.11 -20.27
N LEU A 219 -10.11 -10.22 -21.24
CA LEU A 219 -11.48 -9.86 -21.63
C LEU A 219 -12.38 -11.10 -21.95
N PRO A 220 -11.91 -12.14 -22.65
CA PRO A 220 -12.74 -13.33 -22.87
C PRO A 220 -13.23 -13.98 -21.58
N HIS A 221 -12.41 -14.01 -20.54
CA HIS A 221 -12.76 -14.55 -19.22
C HIS A 221 -13.75 -13.65 -18.48
N VAL A 222 -13.53 -12.33 -18.53
CA VAL A 222 -14.45 -11.33 -17.97
C VAL A 222 -15.83 -11.43 -18.62
N LEU A 223 -15.89 -11.52 -19.94
CA LEU A 223 -17.15 -11.64 -20.67
C LEU A 223 -17.85 -12.99 -20.42
N ALA A 224 -17.09 -14.07 -20.27
CA ALA A 224 -17.66 -15.37 -19.88
C ALA A 224 -18.25 -15.30 -18.46
N ALA A 225 -17.56 -14.61 -17.53
CA ALA A 225 -18.07 -14.38 -16.18
C ALA A 225 -19.34 -13.52 -16.19
N HIS A 226 -19.38 -12.49 -17.03
CA HIS A 226 -20.58 -11.66 -17.13
C HIS A 226 -21.78 -12.41 -17.75
N ARG A 227 -21.55 -13.28 -18.73
CA ARG A 227 -22.63 -14.17 -19.22
C ARG A 227 -23.16 -15.10 -18.13
N ALA A 228 -22.29 -15.65 -17.29
CA ALA A 228 -22.69 -16.44 -16.13
C ALA A 228 -23.48 -15.61 -15.10
N ALA A 229 -23.07 -14.37 -14.88
CA ALA A 229 -23.79 -13.41 -14.02
C ALA A 229 -25.20 -13.12 -14.55
N LEU A 230 -25.35 -12.85 -15.84
CA LEU A 230 -26.64 -12.59 -16.49
C LEU A 230 -27.58 -13.80 -16.46
N ALA A 231 -27.03 -15.03 -16.49
CA ALA A 231 -27.83 -16.24 -16.35
C ALA A 231 -28.48 -16.41 -14.97
N ILE A 232 -27.85 -15.84 -13.92
CA ILE A 232 -28.36 -15.85 -12.53
C ILE A 232 -29.22 -14.62 -12.26
N ALA A 233 -28.75 -13.45 -12.72
CA ALA A 233 -29.36 -12.15 -12.50
C ALA A 233 -29.43 -11.40 -13.83
N HIS A 234 -30.53 -11.53 -14.54
CA HIS A 234 -30.72 -10.99 -15.89
C HIS A 234 -30.60 -9.45 -16.00
N ARG A 235 -30.55 -8.74 -14.86
CA ARG A 235 -30.28 -7.29 -14.77
C ARG A 235 -28.86 -6.99 -14.26
N ALA A 236 -27.97 -7.99 -14.17
CA ALA A 236 -26.60 -7.75 -13.74
C ALA A 236 -25.93 -6.73 -14.67
N LEU A 237 -25.12 -5.85 -14.08
CA LEU A 237 -24.34 -4.86 -14.81
C LEU A 237 -22.84 -5.09 -14.55
N LEU A 238 -22.09 -5.17 -15.62
CA LEU A 238 -20.63 -5.10 -15.58
C LEU A 238 -20.20 -3.64 -15.77
N LEU A 239 -19.52 -3.07 -14.79
CA LEU A 239 -18.71 -1.88 -14.98
C LEU A 239 -17.36 -2.36 -15.53
N LEU A 240 -17.05 -2.01 -16.75
CA LEU A 240 -15.78 -2.40 -17.38
C LEU A 240 -14.86 -1.18 -17.46
N MET A 241 -13.81 -1.20 -16.65
CA MET A 241 -12.71 -0.24 -16.70
C MET A 241 -11.58 -0.88 -17.52
N PRO A 242 -11.38 -0.53 -18.80
CA PRO A 242 -10.44 -1.26 -19.65
C PRO A 242 -8.98 -1.03 -19.25
N GLY A 243 -8.13 -2.07 -19.39
CA GLY A 243 -6.69 -1.94 -19.25
C GLY A 243 -6.06 -1.15 -20.41
N GLU A 244 -4.80 -0.72 -20.26
CA GLU A 244 -4.10 0.13 -21.23
C GLU A 244 -3.90 -0.57 -22.59
N ASP A 245 -3.78 -1.89 -22.61
CA ASP A 245 -3.60 -2.72 -23.81
C ASP A 245 -4.92 -3.11 -24.49
N CYS A 246 -6.06 -2.75 -23.91
CA CYS A 246 -7.37 -2.95 -24.52
C CYS A 246 -7.56 -2.02 -25.72
N PRO A 247 -8.40 -2.41 -26.71
CA PRO A 247 -8.78 -1.52 -27.80
C PRO A 247 -9.35 -0.18 -27.30
N GLU A 248 -9.27 0.85 -28.12
CA GLU A 248 -9.93 2.13 -27.85
C GLU A 248 -11.43 1.94 -27.59
N ASP A 249 -12.04 2.80 -26.76
CA ASP A 249 -13.37 2.60 -26.20
C ASP A 249 -14.46 2.37 -27.26
N ALA A 250 -14.43 3.11 -28.37
CA ALA A 250 -15.37 2.92 -29.46
C ALA A 250 -15.22 1.53 -30.14
N ALA A 251 -13.98 1.10 -30.40
CA ALA A 251 -13.71 -0.23 -30.98
C ALA A 251 -14.03 -1.36 -30.00
N LEU A 252 -13.83 -1.12 -28.71
CA LEU A 252 -14.21 -2.07 -27.66
C LEU A 252 -15.72 -2.20 -27.58
N ALA A 253 -16.46 -1.09 -27.56
CA ALA A 253 -17.93 -1.09 -27.56
C ALA A 253 -18.50 -1.84 -28.77
N GLU A 254 -17.96 -1.58 -29.98
CA GLU A 254 -18.36 -2.30 -31.19
C GLU A 254 -18.09 -3.81 -31.10
N ARG A 255 -16.93 -4.18 -30.58
CA ARG A 255 -16.57 -5.59 -30.34
C ARG A 255 -17.53 -6.26 -29.35
N LEU A 256 -17.90 -5.59 -28.25
CA LEU A 256 -18.84 -6.10 -27.26
C LEU A 256 -20.25 -6.26 -27.85
N ALA A 257 -20.72 -5.26 -28.61
CA ALA A 257 -22.00 -5.31 -29.31
C ALA A 257 -22.05 -6.46 -30.31
N SER A 258 -20.95 -6.73 -31.07
CA SER A 258 -20.85 -7.86 -31.98
C SER A 258 -20.94 -9.21 -31.29
N GLN A 259 -20.64 -9.28 -29.99
CA GLN A 259 -20.79 -10.46 -29.14
C GLN A 259 -22.16 -10.56 -28.48
N GLY A 260 -23.08 -9.64 -28.79
CA GLY A 260 -24.46 -9.64 -28.35
C GLY A 260 -24.71 -8.92 -27.02
N PHE A 261 -23.75 -8.15 -26.48
CA PHE A 261 -23.96 -7.36 -25.29
C PHE A 261 -24.56 -5.98 -25.60
N SER A 262 -25.49 -5.53 -24.75
CA SER A 262 -25.96 -4.15 -24.74
C SER A 262 -24.99 -3.30 -23.93
N THR A 263 -24.40 -2.28 -24.57
CA THR A 263 -23.36 -1.44 -24.01
C THR A 263 -23.78 0.01 -23.89
N ALA A 264 -23.20 0.75 -22.95
CA ALA A 264 -23.17 2.22 -22.89
C ALA A 264 -21.78 2.66 -22.48
N SER A 265 -21.38 3.88 -22.84
CA SER A 265 -20.03 4.41 -22.63
C SER A 265 -20.07 5.76 -21.90
N ARG A 266 -19.34 5.84 -20.78
CA ARG A 266 -19.14 7.08 -20.03
C ARG A 266 -18.40 8.13 -20.87
N ALA A 267 -17.41 7.72 -21.65
CA ALA A 267 -16.63 8.60 -22.51
C ALA A 267 -17.49 9.26 -23.61
N GLU A 268 -18.56 8.61 -24.07
CA GLU A 268 -19.51 9.15 -25.04
C GLU A 268 -20.63 9.96 -24.35
N GLY A 269 -20.59 10.14 -23.03
CA GLY A 269 -21.62 10.84 -22.27
C GLY A 269 -22.92 10.05 -22.10
N GLU A 270 -22.89 8.74 -22.33
CA GLU A 270 -24.05 7.89 -22.19
C GLU A 270 -24.27 7.47 -20.73
N GLU A 271 -25.53 7.28 -20.35
CA GLU A 271 -25.90 6.76 -19.06
C GLU A 271 -26.45 5.33 -19.18
N PRO A 272 -26.18 4.44 -18.21
CA PRO A 272 -26.64 3.06 -18.30
C PRO A 272 -28.16 2.97 -18.17
N ALA A 273 -28.82 2.45 -19.20
CA ALA A 273 -30.25 2.13 -19.19
C ALA A 273 -30.50 0.79 -18.49
N ASP A 274 -31.76 0.46 -18.21
CA ASP A 274 -32.17 -0.80 -17.60
C ASP A 274 -31.73 -2.03 -18.44
N SER A 275 -31.63 -1.88 -19.75
CA SER A 275 -31.19 -2.93 -20.67
C SER A 275 -29.70 -2.97 -20.88
N THR A 276 -28.93 -2.01 -20.37
CA THR A 276 -27.45 -2.00 -20.51
C THR A 276 -26.86 -3.14 -19.68
N GLU A 277 -26.06 -3.98 -20.32
CA GLU A 277 -25.40 -5.12 -19.67
C GLU A 277 -23.96 -4.78 -19.30
N ILE A 278 -23.25 -3.99 -20.13
CA ILE A 278 -21.88 -3.54 -19.86
C ILE A 278 -21.82 -2.03 -19.97
N TYR A 279 -21.31 -1.38 -18.92
CA TYR A 279 -21.04 0.05 -18.90
C TYR A 279 -19.53 0.28 -18.94
N LEU A 280 -19.06 0.87 -20.03
CA LEU A 280 -17.64 1.23 -20.19
C LEU A 280 -17.37 2.51 -19.40
N THR A 281 -16.38 2.46 -18.51
CA THR A 281 -15.89 3.65 -17.81
C THR A 281 -14.99 4.48 -18.72
N ASP A 282 -14.80 5.76 -18.41
CA ASP A 282 -13.86 6.61 -19.14
C ASP A 282 -12.42 6.37 -18.65
N ARG A 283 -11.56 5.78 -19.50
CA ARG A 283 -10.15 5.54 -19.18
C ARG A 283 -9.31 6.82 -19.11
N LEU A 284 -9.80 7.93 -19.69
CA LEU A 284 -9.12 9.22 -19.70
C LEU A 284 -9.42 10.06 -18.46
N SER A 285 -10.32 9.58 -17.59
CA SER A 285 -10.75 10.25 -16.36
C SER A 285 -10.37 9.43 -15.10
N PRO A 286 -9.07 9.27 -14.81
CA PRO A 286 -8.63 8.48 -13.63
C PRO A 286 -9.12 9.08 -12.31
N GLU A 287 -9.52 10.35 -12.28
CA GLU A 287 -10.18 10.98 -11.14
C GLU A 287 -11.56 10.40 -10.82
N GLU A 288 -12.18 9.70 -11.76
CA GLU A 288 -13.43 8.97 -11.56
C GLU A 288 -13.23 7.53 -11.05
N ASP A 289 -12.02 7.02 -10.98
CA ASP A 289 -11.75 5.65 -10.51
C ASP A 289 -12.46 5.34 -9.19
N GLY A 290 -12.44 6.27 -8.26
CA GLY A 290 -13.09 6.13 -6.96
C GLY A 290 -14.61 5.98 -7.03
N LEU A 291 -15.24 6.45 -8.08
CA LEU A 291 -16.67 6.27 -8.34
C LEU A 291 -17.00 4.80 -8.61
N TRP A 292 -16.23 4.17 -9.47
CA TRP A 292 -16.49 2.80 -9.92
C TRP A 292 -16.32 1.77 -8.81
N PHE A 293 -15.28 1.92 -7.98
CA PHE A 293 -15.10 1.06 -6.80
C PHE A 293 -16.21 1.25 -5.75
N ARG A 294 -16.77 2.46 -5.61
CA ARG A 294 -17.87 2.72 -4.66
C ARG A 294 -19.22 2.18 -5.14
N LEU A 295 -19.41 2.04 -6.45
CA LEU A 295 -20.63 1.53 -7.04
C LEU A 295 -20.67 0.00 -7.12
N ALA A 296 -19.51 -0.67 -7.09
CA ALA A 296 -19.41 -2.11 -7.29
C ALA A 296 -19.07 -2.85 -5.99
N PRO A 297 -20.00 -3.63 -5.43
CA PRO A 297 -19.73 -4.47 -4.25
C PRO A 297 -18.80 -5.66 -4.53
N LEU A 298 -18.48 -5.94 -5.79
CA LEU A 298 -17.57 -6.99 -6.25
C LEU A 298 -16.61 -6.42 -7.30
N CYS A 299 -15.31 -6.67 -7.14
CA CYS A 299 -14.26 -6.24 -8.04
C CYS A 299 -13.37 -7.42 -8.46
N TYR A 300 -13.18 -7.59 -9.77
CA TYR A 300 -12.09 -8.37 -10.35
C TYR A 300 -10.89 -7.46 -10.62
N LEU A 301 -9.73 -7.81 -10.08
CA LEU A 301 -8.48 -7.09 -10.33
C LEU A 301 -7.83 -7.59 -11.61
N GLY A 302 -7.79 -6.75 -12.63
CA GLY A 302 -7.20 -7.06 -13.91
C GLY A 302 -5.67 -7.10 -13.87
N GLY A 303 -5.07 -7.68 -14.93
CA GLY A 303 -3.64 -7.96 -15.01
C GLY A 303 -3.18 -9.12 -14.13
N THR A 304 -4.12 -9.88 -13.56
CA THR A 304 -3.81 -10.97 -12.62
C THR A 304 -3.98 -12.37 -13.19
N LEU A 305 -4.58 -12.54 -14.37
CA LEU A 305 -4.69 -13.84 -15.05
C LEU A 305 -3.54 -14.09 -16.03
N THR A 306 -2.81 -13.06 -16.42
CA THR A 306 -1.71 -13.13 -17.37
C THR A 306 -0.44 -12.56 -16.78
N THR A 307 0.71 -13.04 -17.24
CA THR A 307 2.02 -12.53 -16.78
C THR A 307 2.48 -11.35 -17.62
N GLY A 308 3.22 -10.40 -17.02
CA GLY A 308 3.83 -9.28 -17.72
C GLY A 308 2.87 -8.13 -18.04
N THR A 309 1.66 -8.15 -17.47
CA THR A 309 0.69 -7.05 -17.56
C THR A 309 0.68 -6.24 -16.25
N PRO A 310 0.41 -4.92 -16.30
CA PRO A 310 0.21 -4.12 -15.10
C PRO A 310 -0.97 -4.67 -14.29
N VAL A 311 -0.74 -4.89 -12.99
CA VAL A 311 -1.75 -5.39 -12.07
C VAL A 311 -2.51 -4.22 -11.46
N GLN A 312 -3.85 -4.31 -11.47
CA GLN A 312 -4.67 -3.35 -10.72
C GLN A 312 -4.43 -3.51 -9.21
N PRO A 313 -3.99 -2.46 -8.49
CA PRO A 313 -3.82 -2.52 -7.04
C PRO A 313 -5.09 -2.91 -6.30
N ALA A 314 -4.95 -3.76 -5.28
CA ALA A 314 -6.09 -4.24 -4.48
C ALA A 314 -6.65 -3.18 -3.52
N ALA A 315 -5.81 -2.22 -3.14
CA ALA A 315 -6.11 -1.25 -2.11
C ALA A 315 -7.36 -0.38 -2.36
N PRO A 316 -7.61 0.17 -3.56
CA PRO A 316 -8.85 0.92 -3.82
C PRO A 316 -10.11 0.10 -3.61
N ALA A 317 -10.14 -1.14 -4.09
CA ALA A 317 -11.27 -2.04 -3.93
C ALA A 317 -11.52 -2.37 -2.45
N ALA A 318 -10.47 -2.71 -1.70
CA ALA A 318 -10.56 -3.04 -0.29
C ALA A 318 -10.98 -1.82 0.56
N ALA A 319 -10.42 -0.63 0.29
CA ALA A 319 -10.74 0.60 1.02
C ALA A 319 -12.19 1.05 0.81
N LEU A 320 -12.76 0.76 -0.35
CA LEU A 320 -14.08 1.23 -0.76
C LEU A 320 -15.19 0.17 -0.62
N GLY A 321 -14.85 -0.98 -0.02
CA GLY A 321 -15.83 -1.98 0.39
C GLY A 321 -16.25 -2.94 -0.72
N SER A 322 -15.41 -3.18 -1.73
CA SER A 322 -15.63 -4.20 -2.73
C SER A 322 -15.04 -5.55 -2.28
N ALA A 323 -15.77 -6.63 -2.47
CA ALA A 323 -15.22 -7.98 -2.45
C ALA A 323 -14.22 -8.15 -3.60
N ILE A 324 -13.06 -8.75 -3.31
CA ILE A 324 -11.97 -8.82 -4.28
C ILE A 324 -11.83 -10.24 -4.83
N THR A 325 -11.70 -10.36 -6.16
CA THR A 325 -11.24 -11.59 -6.82
C THR A 325 -10.08 -11.28 -7.76
N PHE A 326 -9.11 -12.20 -7.85
CA PHE A 326 -7.87 -11.99 -8.62
C PHE A 326 -7.28 -13.33 -9.09
N GLY A 327 -6.51 -13.29 -10.17
CA GLY A 327 -5.82 -14.44 -10.78
C GLY A 327 -4.52 -14.82 -10.08
N PRO A 328 -3.80 -15.84 -10.58
CA PRO A 328 -2.58 -16.37 -9.97
C PRO A 328 -1.34 -15.48 -10.14
N HIS A 329 -1.40 -14.46 -10.98
CA HIS A 329 -0.29 -13.55 -11.27
C HIS A 329 -0.53 -12.19 -10.60
N GLY A 330 0.47 -11.68 -9.91
CA GLY A 330 0.31 -10.46 -9.11
C GLY A 330 1.62 -9.67 -9.03
N GLU A 331 2.34 -9.50 -10.16
CA GLU A 331 3.62 -8.78 -10.18
C GLU A 331 3.45 -7.37 -9.61
N GLY A 332 4.26 -7.04 -8.60
CA GLY A 332 4.14 -5.76 -7.87
C GLY A 332 3.17 -5.80 -6.67
N GLU A 333 2.08 -6.57 -6.75
CA GLU A 333 1.03 -6.69 -5.72
C GLU A 333 1.04 -8.05 -4.97
N ALA A 334 1.96 -8.96 -5.32
CA ALA A 334 1.96 -10.34 -4.85
C ALA A 334 1.88 -10.48 -3.32
N ALA A 335 2.58 -9.62 -2.58
CA ALA A 335 2.57 -9.66 -1.11
C ALA A 335 1.20 -9.24 -0.54
N THR A 336 0.57 -8.20 -1.09
CA THR A 336 -0.76 -7.72 -0.70
C THR A 336 -1.81 -8.76 -1.02
N LEU A 337 -1.80 -9.32 -2.25
CA LEU A 337 -2.75 -10.34 -2.69
C LEU A 337 -2.63 -11.63 -1.87
N ALA A 338 -1.41 -12.08 -1.58
CA ALA A 338 -1.18 -13.26 -0.74
C ALA A 338 -1.67 -13.04 0.71
N ARG A 339 -1.49 -11.85 1.26
CA ARG A 339 -1.98 -11.48 2.60
C ARG A 339 -3.51 -11.47 2.63
N LEU A 340 -4.17 -10.82 1.68
CA LEU A 340 -5.63 -10.78 1.57
C LEU A 340 -6.21 -12.20 1.41
N ALA A 341 -5.63 -13.03 0.53
CA ALA A 341 -6.07 -14.41 0.36
C ALA A 341 -5.87 -15.25 1.61
N GLY A 342 -4.72 -15.11 2.29
CA GLY A 342 -4.39 -15.81 3.53
C GLY A 342 -5.32 -15.46 4.69
N ALA A 343 -5.82 -14.24 4.73
CA ALA A 343 -6.80 -13.76 5.71
C ALA A 343 -8.26 -14.12 5.33
N GLY A 344 -8.50 -14.75 4.18
CA GLY A 344 -9.86 -14.98 3.67
C GLY A 344 -10.58 -13.70 3.24
N ALA A 345 -9.82 -12.65 2.95
CA ALA A 345 -10.28 -11.31 2.59
C ALA A 345 -10.38 -11.09 1.07
N ALA A 346 -9.94 -12.05 0.27
CA ALA A 346 -10.08 -12.03 -1.18
C ALA A 346 -10.17 -13.45 -1.75
N ARG A 347 -10.81 -13.57 -2.90
CA ARG A 347 -10.98 -14.83 -3.63
C ARG A 347 -9.88 -14.99 -4.68
N ALA A 348 -8.88 -15.82 -4.40
CA ALA A 348 -7.88 -16.20 -5.37
C ALA A 348 -8.45 -17.21 -6.38
N LEU A 349 -8.16 -17.00 -7.66
CA LEU A 349 -8.53 -17.87 -8.79
C LEU A 349 -7.34 -18.74 -9.17
N ALA A 350 -7.61 -19.99 -9.56
CA ALA A 350 -6.57 -20.86 -10.11
C ALA A 350 -6.18 -20.45 -11.55
N ASP A 351 -7.16 -20.00 -12.31
CA ASP A 351 -7.03 -19.54 -13.71
C ASP A 351 -8.27 -18.73 -14.12
N GLY A 352 -8.28 -18.25 -15.37
CA GLY A 352 -9.41 -17.51 -15.92
C GLY A 352 -10.72 -18.29 -16.06
N ALA A 353 -10.65 -19.62 -16.14
CA ALA A 353 -11.86 -20.45 -16.21
C ALA A 353 -12.62 -20.50 -14.87
N ALA A 354 -11.96 -20.16 -13.77
CA ALA A 354 -12.58 -20.08 -12.45
C ALA A 354 -13.36 -18.77 -12.21
N LEU A 355 -13.14 -17.72 -13.01
CA LEU A 355 -13.75 -16.40 -12.81
C LEU A 355 -15.29 -16.42 -12.91
N PRO A 356 -15.93 -17.13 -13.86
CA PRO A 356 -17.39 -17.20 -13.92
C PRO A 356 -18.04 -17.76 -12.64
N ALA A 357 -17.46 -18.78 -12.05
CA ALA A 357 -17.97 -19.38 -10.81
C ALA A 357 -17.78 -18.43 -9.62
N ALA A 358 -16.62 -17.75 -9.54
CA ALA A 358 -16.33 -16.80 -8.48
C ALA A 358 -17.26 -15.58 -8.53
N VAL A 359 -17.47 -14.99 -9.71
CA VAL A 359 -18.42 -13.88 -9.88
C VAL A 359 -19.83 -14.32 -9.51
N SER A 360 -20.28 -15.50 -9.96
CA SER A 360 -21.60 -16.04 -9.65
C SER A 360 -21.82 -16.24 -8.14
N GLU A 361 -20.82 -16.71 -7.41
CA GLU A 361 -20.83 -16.87 -5.95
C GLU A 361 -20.91 -15.51 -5.26
N LEU A 362 -20.08 -14.55 -5.70
CA LEU A 362 -19.90 -13.24 -5.06
C LEU A 362 -20.96 -12.20 -5.47
N LEU A 363 -21.84 -12.51 -6.43
CA LEU A 363 -23.07 -11.73 -6.66
C LEU A 363 -24.05 -11.85 -5.50
N SER A 364 -23.88 -12.84 -4.60
CA SER A 364 -24.61 -12.91 -3.33
C SER A 364 -24.14 -11.76 -2.41
N PRO A 365 -25.03 -10.84 -1.99
CA PRO A 365 -24.66 -9.70 -1.16
C PRO A 365 -23.98 -10.08 0.16
N ASP A 366 -24.43 -11.16 0.79
CA ASP A 366 -23.86 -11.63 2.07
C ASP A 366 -22.40 -12.09 1.90
N ARG A 367 -22.12 -12.84 0.83
CA ARG A 367 -20.77 -13.33 0.53
C ARG A 367 -19.83 -12.20 0.14
N ALA A 368 -20.31 -11.26 -0.67
CA ALA A 368 -19.55 -10.07 -1.02
C ALA A 368 -19.22 -9.23 0.23
N ALA A 369 -20.22 -8.99 1.09
CA ALA A 369 -20.03 -8.21 2.31
C ALA A 369 -19.03 -8.86 3.29
N GLU A 370 -19.03 -10.19 3.45
CA GLU A 370 -18.07 -10.92 4.27
C GLU A 370 -16.62 -10.67 3.78
N LEU A 371 -16.37 -10.85 2.48
CA LEU A 371 -15.04 -10.62 1.90
C LEU A 371 -14.62 -9.15 1.98
N ALA A 372 -15.53 -8.23 1.66
CA ALA A 372 -15.28 -6.80 1.69
C ALA A 372 -14.91 -6.32 3.10
N ALA A 373 -15.65 -6.77 4.12
CA ALA A 373 -15.35 -6.44 5.51
C ALA A 373 -13.99 -6.97 5.96
N ALA A 374 -13.64 -8.20 5.56
CA ALA A 374 -12.33 -8.77 5.83
C ALA A 374 -11.22 -7.99 5.11
N ALA A 375 -11.42 -7.62 3.82
CA ALA A 375 -10.46 -6.85 3.05
C ALA A 375 -10.22 -5.47 3.65
N TRP A 376 -11.29 -4.77 4.05
CA TRP A 376 -11.18 -3.48 4.73
C TRP A 376 -10.40 -3.59 6.05
N THR A 377 -10.66 -4.63 6.84
CA THR A 377 -9.93 -4.89 8.09
C THR A 377 -8.43 -5.04 7.83
N GLU A 378 -8.07 -5.87 6.85
CA GLU A 378 -6.67 -6.14 6.49
C GLU A 378 -5.90 -4.89 6.06
N ILE A 379 -6.52 -4.02 5.24
CA ILE A 379 -5.83 -2.80 4.79
C ILE A 379 -5.84 -1.70 5.85
N SER A 380 -6.78 -1.75 6.81
CA SER A 380 -6.86 -0.77 7.90
C SER A 380 -5.91 -1.10 9.06
N GLU A 381 -5.42 -2.34 9.16
CA GLU A 381 -4.49 -2.74 10.24
C GLU A 381 -3.23 -1.88 10.28
N GLY A 382 -2.72 -1.47 9.12
CA GLY A 382 -1.54 -0.61 9.01
C GLY A 382 -1.70 0.73 9.73
N ALA A 383 -2.85 1.38 9.61
CA ALA A 383 -3.14 2.63 10.32
C ALA A 383 -3.09 2.45 11.85
N ALA A 384 -3.68 1.36 12.36
CA ALA A 384 -3.65 1.05 13.78
C ALA A 384 -2.22 0.77 14.28
N VAL A 385 -1.35 0.21 13.43
CA VAL A 385 0.07 0.01 13.77
C VAL A 385 0.80 1.34 13.82
N ILE A 386 0.55 2.24 12.86
CA ILE A 386 1.13 3.59 12.83
C ILE A 386 0.76 4.36 14.10
N SER A 387 -0.52 4.44 14.45
CA SER A 387 -0.98 5.17 15.65
C SER A 387 -0.42 4.58 16.95
N ARG A 388 -0.31 3.25 17.07
CA ARG A 388 0.35 2.61 18.20
C ARG A 388 1.84 2.93 18.26
N LEU A 389 2.51 2.98 17.10
CA LEU A 389 3.93 3.32 17.01
C LEU A 389 4.16 4.78 17.36
N ALA A 390 3.34 5.71 16.86
CA ALA A 390 3.39 7.13 17.20
C ALA A 390 3.24 7.35 18.72
N THR A 391 2.24 6.74 19.33
CA THR A 391 2.02 6.78 20.79
C THR A 391 3.21 6.20 21.57
N HIS A 392 3.75 5.06 21.12
CA HIS A 392 4.89 4.42 21.75
C HIS A 392 6.16 5.29 21.69
N LEU A 393 6.46 5.85 20.52
CA LEU A 393 7.61 6.78 20.36
C LEU A 393 7.41 8.05 21.18
N GLY A 394 6.19 8.60 21.25
CA GLY A 394 5.82 9.70 22.13
C GLY A 394 6.16 9.41 23.59
N THR A 395 5.78 8.24 24.11
CA THR A 395 6.09 7.80 25.47
C THR A 395 7.62 7.66 25.70
N GLN A 396 8.36 7.18 24.70
CA GLN A 396 9.83 7.12 24.79
C GLN A 396 10.46 8.52 24.88
N LEU A 397 9.91 9.49 24.14
CA LEU A 397 10.37 10.88 24.18
C LEU A 397 10.11 11.56 25.52
N GLU A 398 9.01 11.23 26.19
CA GLU A 398 8.67 11.75 27.52
C GLU A 398 9.59 11.17 28.60
N THR A 399 9.82 9.85 28.57
CA THR A 399 10.64 9.15 29.56
C THR A 399 12.14 9.39 29.40
N GLY A 400 12.62 9.55 28.17
CA GLY A 400 14.04 9.84 27.86
C GLY A 400 14.51 11.25 28.25
N GLY A 401 13.62 12.17 28.56
CA GLY A 401 13.95 13.53 29.01
C GLY A 401 14.19 13.69 30.51
N ALA A 402 14.16 12.60 31.28
CA ALA A 402 14.30 12.61 32.73
C ALA A 402 15.69 12.16 33.24
N ILE A 403 16.74 12.15 32.38
CA ILE A 403 18.11 11.81 32.78
C ILE A 403 19.02 13.02 32.57
#